data_aa1670a392b58402e24a72aebd0762b2
#
_entry.id   aa1670a392b58402e24a72aebd0762b2
#
_cell.length_a   1.000
_cell.length_b   1.000
_cell.length_c   1.000
_cell.angle_alpha   90.00
_cell.angle_beta   90.00
_cell.angle_gamma   90.00
#
_symmetry.space_group_name_H-M   'P 1'
#
loop_
_entity.id
_entity.type
_entity.pdbx_description
1 polymer ?
#
loop_
_entity_poly.entity_id
_entity_poly.type
_entity_poly.pdbx_seq_one_letter_code
_entity_poly.pdbx_strand_id
1 'polypeptide(L)'
;KNNEKNKKNITPIWGSNFNKQSNPLLEKINSSIDFDKRLALQDIKVSEVHSLMLQKKRIISSSEYKLILKGLKKIKALILNNKFEFNKKYEDIHMNIEMELHNLIGEAAEKLHTARSRNDQVVTDFKLWIIQATKEICSKITDLQKTIVKKSSLHIKTIMPGFTHLQSAQIVSLAHHLMAYYEMLKRDKDRFLDSINRMD
;
A
#
# COMPACT_ATOMS: atom_id res chain seq x y z
N LYS A 1 35.84 9.44 34.03
CA LYS A 1 34.49 9.36 34.58
C LYS A 1 33.55 9.18 33.41
N ASN A 2 33.11 7.96 33.22
CA ASN A 2 32.31 7.47 32.11
C ASN A 2 30.87 8.03 32.21
N ASN A 3 30.43 8.70 31.17
CA ASN A 3 29.03 8.96 30.92
C ASN A 3 28.54 7.90 29.91
N GLU A 4 28.22 6.73 30.37
CA GLU A 4 27.37 5.79 29.65
C GLU A 4 25.95 6.31 29.69
N LYS A 5 25.55 6.99 28.60
CA LYS A 5 24.14 7.33 28.38
C LYS A 5 23.36 6.04 28.21
N ASN A 6 22.48 5.75 29.16
CA ASN A 6 21.45 4.71 29.12
C ASN A 6 20.76 4.70 27.75
N LYS A 7 21.22 3.83 26.85
CA LYS A 7 20.39 3.38 25.73
C LYS A 7 19.30 2.50 26.31
N LYS A 8 18.12 3.05 26.54
CA LYS A 8 16.92 2.24 26.78
C LYS A 8 16.83 1.26 25.60
N ASN A 9 17.04 0.00 25.86
CA ASN A 9 16.75 -1.07 24.91
C ASN A 9 15.25 -1.03 24.64
N ILE A 10 14.87 -0.53 23.47
CA ILE A 10 13.49 -0.52 23.01
C ILE A 10 13.18 -1.97 22.68
N THR A 11 12.50 -2.63 23.61
CA THR A 11 11.95 -3.97 23.40
C THR A 11 10.84 -3.89 22.36
N PRO A 12 10.75 -4.83 21.41
CA PRO A 12 9.61 -4.94 20.51
C PRO A 12 8.30 -4.94 21.30
N ILE A 13 7.22 -4.43 20.73
CA ILE A 13 5.89 -4.34 21.37
C ILE A 13 5.47 -5.68 22.03
N TRP A 14 5.92 -6.80 21.47
CA TRP A 14 5.70 -8.16 21.96
C TRP A 14 6.73 -8.65 22.99
N GLY A 15 7.77 -7.87 23.26
CA GLY A 15 8.95 -8.30 24.03
C GLY A 15 8.96 -7.95 25.50
N SER A 16 7.95 -7.27 26.04
CA SER A 16 7.91 -6.86 27.45
C SER A 16 7.98 -8.01 28.47
N ASN A 17 7.62 -9.23 28.04
CA ASN A 17 7.62 -10.43 28.88
C ASN A 17 8.81 -11.38 28.62
N PHE A 18 9.69 -11.07 27.69
CA PHE A 18 10.84 -11.91 27.34
C PHE A 18 12.16 -11.25 27.70
N ASN A 19 12.91 -11.87 28.63
CA ASN A 19 14.22 -11.41 29.06
C ASN A 19 15.38 -11.77 28.10
N LYS A 20 15.10 -12.37 26.94
CA LYS A 20 16.13 -12.77 25.95
C LYS A 20 15.94 -12.01 24.66
N GLN A 21 17.04 -11.63 24.03
CA GLN A 21 17.01 -11.13 22.66
C GLN A 21 16.41 -12.18 21.73
N SER A 22 15.59 -11.75 20.74
CA SER A 22 15.00 -12.63 19.75
C SER A 22 16.09 -13.32 18.93
N ASN A 23 15.81 -14.55 18.50
CA ASN A 23 16.74 -15.29 17.66
C ASN A 23 16.82 -14.58 16.27
N PRO A 24 18.03 -14.32 15.73
CA PRO A 24 18.17 -13.67 14.42
C PRO A 24 17.45 -14.40 13.27
N LEU A 25 17.29 -15.72 13.38
CA LEU A 25 16.53 -16.50 12.41
C LEU A 25 15.03 -16.19 12.50
N LEU A 26 14.49 -16.03 13.71
CA LEU A 26 13.09 -15.66 13.93
C LEU A 26 12.81 -14.25 13.38
N GLU A 27 13.71 -13.30 13.62
CA GLU A 27 13.60 -11.95 13.08
C GLU A 27 13.58 -11.96 11.54
N LYS A 28 14.44 -12.78 10.93
CA LYS A 28 14.48 -12.92 9.47
C LYS A 28 13.20 -13.57 8.89
N ILE A 29 12.61 -14.53 9.58
CA ILE A 29 11.37 -15.22 9.15
C ILE A 29 10.17 -14.26 9.27
N ASN A 30 10.10 -13.49 10.34
CA ASN A 30 8.95 -12.63 10.61
C ASN A 30 9.00 -11.29 9.85
N SER A 31 10.18 -10.87 9.39
CA SER A 31 10.33 -9.56 8.76
C SER A 31 9.61 -9.46 7.42
N SER A 32 8.71 -8.49 7.28
CA SER A 32 7.95 -8.17 6.07
C SER A 32 8.33 -6.84 5.43
N ILE A 33 9.20 -6.04 6.07
CA ILE A 33 9.53 -4.67 5.65
C ILE A 33 10.02 -4.56 4.19
N ASP A 34 10.67 -5.58 3.66
CA ASP A 34 11.19 -5.53 2.29
C ASP A 34 10.08 -5.41 1.23
N PHE A 35 8.86 -5.87 1.51
CA PHE A 35 7.71 -5.80 0.60
C PHE A 35 6.55 -4.95 1.14
N ASP A 36 6.28 -4.91 2.45
CA ASP A 36 5.13 -4.20 3.03
C ASP A 36 5.34 -2.67 3.12
N LYS A 37 6.58 -2.16 2.98
CA LYS A 37 6.85 -0.72 2.83
C LYS A 37 5.98 -0.03 1.77
N ARG A 38 5.39 -0.79 0.83
CA ARG A 38 4.43 -0.30 -0.15
C ARG A 38 3.13 0.20 0.49
N LEU A 39 2.80 -0.26 1.69
CA LEU A 39 1.60 0.10 2.45
C LEU A 39 1.77 1.38 3.27
N ALA A 40 2.95 1.99 3.28
CA ALA A 40 3.29 3.11 4.15
C ALA A 40 2.29 4.27 4.11
N LEU A 41 1.80 4.65 2.92
CA LEU A 41 0.85 5.75 2.76
C LEU A 41 -0.56 5.37 3.23
N GLN A 42 -0.94 4.11 3.09
CA GLN A 42 -2.20 3.56 3.57
C GLN A 42 -2.19 3.51 5.10
N ASP A 43 -1.12 3.01 5.71
CA ASP A 43 -0.97 2.97 7.17
C ASP A 43 -1.08 4.37 7.80
N ILE A 44 -0.41 5.37 7.21
CA ILE A 44 -0.54 6.75 7.68
C ILE A 44 -1.99 7.23 7.58
N LYS A 45 -2.68 6.96 6.48
CA LYS A 45 -4.08 7.35 6.29
C LYS A 45 -5.00 6.69 7.32
N VAL A 46 -4.84 5.39 7.56
CA VAL A 46 -5.61 4.64 8.56
C VAL A 46 -5.30 5.16 9.96
N SER A 47 -4.04 5.44 10.27
CA SER A 47 -3.60 6.00 11.55
C SER A 47 -4.14 7.41 11.79
N GLU A 48 -4.24 8.26 10.76
CA GLU A 48 -4.91 9.58 10.86
C GLU A 48 -6.38 9.43 11.24
N VAL A 49 -7.12 8.51 10.60
CA VAL A 49 -8.55 8.27 10.87
C VAL A 49 -8.74 7.64 12.26
N HIS A 50 -7.90 6.67 12.63
CA HIS A 50 -7.95 6.02 13.93
C HIS A 50 -7.71 7.03 15.07
N SER A 51 -6.70 7.89 14.94
CA SER A 51 -6.43 8.94 15.94
C SER A 51 -7.58 9.93 16.08
N LEU A 52 -8.27 10.27 14.98
CA LEU A 52 -9.48 11.09 15.02
C LEU A 52 -10.62 10.40 15.78
N MET A 53 -10.81 9.11 15.57
CA MET A 53 -11.81 8.32 16.31
C MET A 53 -11.49 8.31 17.80
N LEU A 54 -10.22 8.05 18.18
CA LEU A 54 -9.78 8.07 19.60
C LEU A 54 -10.06 9.42 20.24
N GLN A 55 -9.78 10.52 19.56
CA GLN A 55 -10.06 11.87 20.03
C GLN A 55 -11.56 12.13 20.18
N LYS A 56 -12.38 11.78 19.18
CA LYS A 56 -13.85 11.92 19.26
C LYS A 56 -14.47 11.14 20.42
N LYS A 57 -13.89 9.97 20.73
CA LYS A 57 -14.31 9.13 21.88
C LYS A 57 -13.68 9.56 23.19
N ARG A 58 -12.90 10.65 23.22
CA ARG A 58 -12.20 11.19 24.39
C ARG A 58 -11.21 10.22 25.04
N ILE A 59 -10.69 9.26 24.27
CA ILE A 59 -9.64 8.33 24.71
C ILE A 59 -8.28 9.03 24.71
N ILE A 60 -8.06 9.91 23.73
CA ILE A 60 -6.91 10.83 23.70
C ILE A 60 -7.41 12.27 23.70
N SER A 61 -6.57 13.19 24.21
CA SER A 61 -6.86 14.62 24.23
C SER A 61 -6.74 15.26 22.84
N SER A 62 -7.34 16.44 22.67
CA SER A 62 -7.19 17.20 21.43
C SER A 62 -5.75 17.65 21.16
N SER A 63 -4.94 17.85 22.20
CA SER A 63 -3.51 18.18 22.08
C SER A 63 -2.71 16.99 21.55
N GLU A 64 -2.92 15.79 22.11
CA GLU A 64 -2.29 14.56 21.66
C GLU A 64 -2.65 14.22 20.21
N TYR A 65 -3.92 14.33 19.85
CA TYR A 65 -4.38 14.17 18.48
C TYR A 65 -3.65 15.10 17.51
N LYS A 66 -3.53 16.39 17.85
CA LYS A 66 -2.81 17.37 17.01
C LYS A 66 -1.33 17.02 16.86
N LEU A 67 -0.69 16.52 17.93
CA LEU A 67 0.70 16.06 17.88
C LEU A 67 0.85 14.83 16.97
N ILE A 68 -0.01 13.83 17.11
CA ILE A 68 -0.02 12.63 16.27
C ILE A 68 -0.18 13.02 14.80
N LEU A 69 -1.18 13.85 14.45
CA LEU A 69 -1.37 14.30 13.08
C LEU A 69 -0.16 15.05 12.52
N LYS A 70 0.48 15.91 13.33
CA LYS A 70 1.68 16.63 12.91
C LYS A 70 2.84 15.67 12.62
N GLY A 71 3.03 14.66 13.48
CA GLY A 71 4.05 13.62 13.30
C GLY A 71 3.80 12.80 12.03
N LEU A 72 2.56 12.27 11.85
CA LEU A 72 2.18 11.49 10.67
C LEU A 72 2.35 12.28 9.36
N LYS A 73 1.98 13.56 9.33
CA LYS A 73 2.19 14.44 8.17
C LYS A 73 3.68 14.59 7.84
N LYS A 74 4.54 14.70 8.86
CA LYS A 74 5.99 14.78 8.66
C LYS A 74 6.56 13.48 8.08
N ILE A 75 6.15 12.33 8.63
CA ILE A 75 6.54 11.01 8.12
C ILE A 75 6.08 10.85 6.67
N LYS A 76 4.82 11.19 6.37
CA LYS A 76 4.28 11.17 5.00
C LYS A 76 5.13 11.99 4.03
N ALA A 77 5.55 13.19 4.44
CA ALA A 77 6.41 14.03 3.61
C ALA A 77 7.80 13.40 3.39
N LEU A 78 8.38 12.74 4.40
CA LEU A 78 9.64 12.01 4.25
C LEU A 78 9.51 10.86 3.26
N ILE A 79 8.42 10.09 3.33
CA ILE A 79 8.16 8.95 2.41
C ILE A 79 7.99 9.46 0.97
N LEU A 80 7.15 10.48 0.76
CA LEU A 80 6.88 11.03 -0.59
C LEU A 80 8.13 11.64 -1.24
N ASN A 81 9.07 12.15 -0.44
CA ASN A 81 10.35 12.71 -0.90
C ASN A 81 11.48 11.67 -0.94
N ASN A 82 11.19 10.38 -0.72
CA ASN A 82 12.18 9.30 -0.65
C ASN A 82 13.30 9.55 0.39
N LYS A 83 12.96 10.22 1.50
CA LYS A 83 13.87 10.54 2.62
C LYS A 83 13.59 9.73 3.88
N PHE A 84 12.59 8.87 3.86
CA PHE A 84 12.27 7.98 4.97
C PHE A 84 13.19 6.75 4.93
N GLU A 85 13.90 6.49 6.02
CA GLU A 85 14.78 5.33 6.16
C GLU A 85 14.00 4.16 6.75
N PHE A 86 13.77 3.13 5.93
CA PHE A 86 13.16 1.88 6.37
C PHE A 86 14.19 1.02 7.11
N ASN A 87 14.03 0.90 8.42
CA ASN A 87 14.95 0.16 9.25
C ASN A 87 14.57 -1.33 9.29
N LYS A 88 15.46 -2.19 8.81
CA LYS A 88 15.26 -3.66 8.78
C LYS A 88 15.27 -4.32 10.17
N LYS A 89 15.64 -3.61 11.22
CA LYS A 89 15.53 -4.10 12.61
C LYS A 89 14.08 -4.11 13.10
N TYR A 90 13.19 -3.39 12.43
CA TYR A 90 11.76 -3.42 12.72
C TYR A 90 11.09 -4.40 11.77
N GLU A 91 10.22 -5.22 12.32
CA GLU A 91 9.59 -6.34 11.66
C GLU A 91 8.81 -5.93 10.39
N ASP A 92 8.05 -4.83 10.47
CA ASP A 92 7.11 -4.38 9.46
C ASP A 92 7.12 -2.85 9.25
N ILE A 93 6.36 -2.39 8.27
CA ILE A 93 6.19 -0.96 7.98
C ILE A 93 5.47 -0.24 9.13
N HIS A 94 4.55 -0.88 9.79
CA HIS A 94 3.77 -0.30 10.86
C HIS A 94 4.67 0.05 12.04
N MET A 95 5.57 -0.86 12.41
CA MET A 95 6.56 -0.63 13.46
C MET A 95 7.57 0.46 13.07
N ASN A 96 7.98 0.53 11.80
CA ASN A 96 8.83 1.59 11.29
C ASN A 96 8.16 2.97 11.47
N ILE A 97 6.88 3.09 11.13
CA ILE A 97 6.12 4.35 11.26
C ILE A 97 5.88 4.67 12.74
N GLU A 98 5.51 3.69 13.57
CA GLU A 98 5.29 3.88 15.01
C GLU A 98 6.56 4.37 15.71
N MET A 99 7.72 3.77 15.40
CA MET A 99 9.01 4.17 16.00
C MET A 99 9.43 5.56 15.55
N GLU A 100 9.29 5.89 14.28
CA GLU A 100 9.59 7.24 13.80
C GLU A 100 8.62 8.27 14.39
N LEU A 101 7.36 7.92 14.55
CA LEU A 101 6.39 8.78 15.22
C LEU A 101 6.79 9.03 16.67
N HIS A 102 7.21 7.99 17.40
CA HIS A 102 7.72 8.13 18.77
C HIS A 102 8.96 9.04 18.85
N ASN A 103 9.88 8.91 17.90
CA ASN A 103 11.06 9.80 17.83
C ASN A 103 10.67 11.26 17.63
N LEU A 104 9.57 11.52 16.92
CA LEU A 104 9.12 12.89 16.59
C LEU A 104 8.28 13.55 17.67
N ILE A 105 7.45 12.77 18.39
CA ILE A 105 6.44 13.33 19.32
C ILE A 105 6.44 12.70 20.72
N GLY A 106 7.31 11.73 20.98
CA GLY A 106 7.46 11.08 22.30
C GLY A 106 6.26 10.22 22.69
N GLU A 107 5.95 10.16 23.98
CA GLU A 107 4.92 9.28 24.57
C GLU A 107 3.53 9.39 23.94
N ALA A 108 3.18 10.53 23.35
CA ALA A 108 1.89 10.68 22.67
C ALA A 108 1.72 9.68 21.50
N ALA A 109 2.83 9.20 20.90
CA ALA A 109 2.81 8.21 19.84
C ALA A 109 2.30 6.84 20.30
N GLU A 110 2.62 6.44 21.54
CA GLU A 110 2.23 5.14 22.11
C GLU A 110 0.70 4.98 22.19
N LYS A 111 0.00 6.11 22.35
CA LYS A 111 -1.46 6.13 22.44
C LYS A 111 -2.16 5.84 21.10
N LEU A 112 -1.45 5.96 19.99
CA LEU A 112 -2.02 5.70 18.66
C LEU A 112 -2.46 4.25 18.50
N HIS A 113 -1.77 3.29 19.13
CA HIS A 113 -2.11 1.87 19.05
C HIS A 113 -3.29 1.45 19.93
N THR A 114 -3.84 2.36 20.76
CA THR A 114 -4.93 2.06 21.67
C THR A 114 -6.14 1.48 20.93
N ALA A 115 -6.65 0.34 21.41
CA ALA A 115 -7.82 -0.35 20.88
C ALA A 115 -7.68 -0.76 19.39
N ARG A 116 -6.46 -1.00 18.90
CA ARG A 116 -6.20 -1.44 17.53
C ARG A 116 -5.41 -2.74 17.51
N SER A 117 -5.95 -3.76 16.83
CA SER A 117 -5.19 -4.97 16.52
C SER A 117 -4.27 -4.73 15.32
N ARG A 118 -3.05 -5.29 15.36
CA ARG A 118 -2.15 -5.30 14.21
C ARG A 118 -2.79 -6.00 13.01
N ASN A 119 -3.56 -7.06 13.23
CA ASN A 119 -4.26 -7.76 12.15
C ASN A 119 -5.28 -6.89 11.42
N ASP A 120 -6.08 -6.12 12.17
CA ASP A 120 -7.05 -5.19 11.58
C ASP A 120 -6.33 -4.08 10.78
N GLN A 121 -5.22 -3.58 11.31
CA GLN A 121 -4.38 -2.56 10.66
C GLN A 121 -3.85 -3.08 9.32
N VAL A 122 -3.15 -4.21 9.33
CA VAL A 122 -2.54 -4.81 8.13
C VAL A 122 -3.58 -5.07 7.04
N VAL A 123 -4.72 -5.69 7.40
CA VAL A 123 -5.78 -6.02 6.43
C VAL A 123 -6.42 -4.76 5.85
N THR A 124 -6.65 -3.74 6.68
CA THR A 124 -7.23 -2.47 6.21
C THR A 124 -6.28 -1.76 5.24
N ASP A 125 -5.00 -1.67 5.57
CA ASP A 125 -3.99 -1.04 4.73
C ASP A 125 -3.85 -1.78 3.40
N PHE A 126 -3.83 -3.10 3.43
CA PHE A 126 -3.76 -3.94 2.24
C PHE A 126 -4.98 -3.77 1.34
N LYS A 127 -6.20 -3.76 1.89
CA LYS A 127 -7.43 -3.46 1.13
C LYS A 127 -7.35 -2.09 0.46
N LEU A 128 -6.97 -1.05 1.19
CA LEU A 128 -6.81 0.29 0.63
C LEU A 128 -5.78 0.36 -0.49
N TRP A 129 -4.67 -0.36 -0.33
CA TRP A 129 -3.64 -0.45 -1.35
C TRP A 129 -4.16 -1.16 -2.62
N ILE A 130 -4.86 -2.30 -2.47
CA ILE A 130 -5.46 -3.01 -3.61
C ILE A 130 -6.46 -2.12 -4.34
N ILE A 131 -7.34 -1.41 -3.63
CA ILE A 131 -8.30 -0.49 -4.24
C ILE A 131 -7.59 0.57 -5.08
N GLN A 132 -6.52 1.17 -4.55
CA GLN A 132 -5.75 2.16 -5.27
C GLN A 132 -5.06 1.56 -6.50
N ALA A 133 -4.34 0.45 -6.34
CA ALA A 133 -3.64 -0.24 -7.43
C ALA A 133 -4.60 -0.67 -8.55
N THR A 134 -5.77 -1.18 -8.18
CA THR A 134 -6.81 -1.57 -9.14
C THR A 134 -7.33 -0.36 -9.94
N LYS A 135 -7.56 0.78 -9.30
CA LYS A 135 -7.95 2.02 -10.00
C LYS A 135 -6.88 2.48 -10.99
N GLU A 136 -5.61 2.39 -10.61
CA GLU A 136 -4.49 2.73 -11.49
C GLU A 136 -4.41 1.77 -12.69
N ILE A 137 -4.61 0.46 -12.47
CA ILE A 137 -4.67 -0.54 -13.56
C ILE A 137 -5.82 -0.22 -14.51
N CYS A 138 -7.02 0.06 -13.99
CA CYS A 138 -8.19 0.42 -14.81
C CYS A 138 -7.95 1.67 -15.65
N SER A 139 -7.23 2.67 -15.11
CA SER A 139 -6.82 3.86 -15.87
C SER A 139 -5.88 3.50 -17.03
N LYS A 140 -4.85 2.69 -16.76
CA LYS A 140 -3.90 2.23 -17.78
C LYS A 140 -4.56 1.38 -18.87
N ILE A 141 -5.51 0.51 -18.49
CA ILE A 141 -6.31 -0.26 -19.46
C ILE A 141 -7.10 0.70 -20.35
N THR A 142 -7.70 1.75 -19.78
CA THR A 142 -8.46 2.75 -20.56
C THR A 142 -7.56 3.48 -21.56
N ASP A 143 -6.33 3.84 -21.19
CA ASP A 143 -5.40 4.51 -22.08
C ASP A 143 -4.91 3.59 -23.20
N LEU A 144 -4.69 2.31 -22.89
CA LEU A 144 -4.38 1.30 -23.90
C LEU A 144 -5.56 1.11 -24.86
N GLN A 145 -6.80 1.03 -24.37
CA GLN A 145 -8.00 0.93 -25.20
C GLN A 145 -8.14 2.13 -26.15
N LYS A 146 -7.92 3.35 -25.67
CA LYS A 146 -7.90 4.56 -26.54
C LYS A 146 -6.85 4.45 -27.66
N THR A 147 -5.68 3.92 -27.32
CA THR A 147 -4.59 3.73 -28.29
C THR A 147 -4.96 2.68 -29.35
N ILE A 148 -5.58 1.57 -28.93
CA ILE A 148 -6.08 0.53 -29.83
C ILE A 148 -7.13 1.12 -30.80
N VAL A 149 -8.10 1.88 -30.29
CA VAL A 149 -9.13 2.53 -31.14
C VAL A 149 -8.50 3.48 -32.14
N LYS A 150 -7.57 4.34 -31.68
CA LYS A 150 -6.85 5.26 -32.58
C LYS A 150 -6.07 4.52 -33.66
N LYS A 151 -5.41 3.42 -33.32
CA LYS A 151 -4.70 2.59 -34.30
C LYS A 151 -5.69 1.91 -35.25
N SER A 152 -6.75 1.32 -34.74
CA SER A 152 -7.77 0.64 -35.54
C SER A 152 -8.39 1.57 -36.59
N SER A 153 -8.69 2.83 -36.24
CA SER A 153 -9.28 3.80 -37.17
C SER A 153 -8.41 4.09 -38.37
N LEU A 154 -7.07 3.97 -38.25
CA LEU A 154 -6.14 4.16 -39.37
C LEU A 154 -6.05 2.93 -40.28
N HIS A 155 -6.53 1.78 -39.85
CA HIS A 155 -6.34 0.47 -40.50
C HIS A 155 -7.65 -0.26 -40.81
N ILE A 156 -8.75 0.47 -40.97
CA ILE A 156 -10.07 -0.10 -41.28
C ILE A 156 -10.02 -0.88 -42.63
N LYS A 157 -9.31 -0.36 -43.59
CA LYS A 157 -9.16 -0.94 -44.96
C LYS A 157 -7.92 -1.82 -45.14
N THR A 158 -7.09 -1.96 -44.09
CA THR A 158 -5.88 -2.80 -44.15
C THR A 158 -6.28 -4.26 -44.01
N ILE A 159 -6.21 -5.02 -45.06
CA ILE A 159 -6.59 -6.42 -45.14
C ILE A 159 -5.40 -7.30 -44.73
N MET A 160 -5.66 -8.36 -43.96
CA MET A 160 -4.71 -9.36 -43.56
C MET A 160 -5.34 -10.75 -43.51
N PRO A 161 -4.58 -11.85 -43.67
CA PRO A 161 -5.12 -13.18 -43.47
C PRO A 161 -5.37 -13.46 -41.98
N GLY A 162 -6.51 -14.04 -41.67
CA GLY A 162 -6.73 -14.72 -40.41
C GLY A 162 -6.12 -16.13 -40.49
N PHE A 163 -5.78 -16.70 -39.32
CA PHE A 163 -5.17 -18.03 -39.22
C PHE A 163 -5.93 -18.92 -38.24
N THR A 164 -6.09 -20.19 -38.62
CA THR A 164 -6.49 -21.26 -37.71
C THR A 164 -5.55 -22.44 -37.85
N HIS A 165 -5.07 -23.02 -36.77
CA HIS A 165 -4.11 -24.11 -36.81
C HIS A 165 -2.87 -23.85 -37.71
N LEU A 166 -2.36 -22.62 -37.70
CA LEU A 166 -1.27 -22.15 -38.60
C LEU A 166 -1.58 -22.18 -40.08
N GLN A 167 -2.84 -22.36 -40.48
CA GLN A 167 -3.32 -22.32 -41.85
C GLN A 167 -4.07 -21.01 -42.11
N SER A 168 -3.92 -20.48 -43.34
CA SER A 168 -4.69 -19.30 -43.77
C SER A 168 -6.20 -19.64 -43.75
N ALA A 169 -6.96 -18.78 -43.13
CA ALA A 169 -8.41 -18.91 -42.99
C ALA A 169 -9.11 -17.70 -43.61
N GLN A 170 -10.00 -17.03 -42.87
CA GLN A 170 -10.77 -15.91 -43.39
C GLN A 170 -9.92 -14.65 -43.56
N ILE A 171 -10.32 -13.80 -44.49
CA ILE A 171 -9.76 -12.43 -44.64
C ILE A 171 -10.36 -11.57 -43.51
N VAL A 172 -9.50 -10.84 -42.82
CA VAL A 172 -9.90 -9.89 -41.74
C VAL A 172 -9.21 -8.56 -41.95
N SER A 173 -9.76 -7.48 -41.42
CA SER A 173 -9.04 -6.22 -41.34
C SER A 173 -8.17 -6.16 -40.09
N LEU A 174 -7.07 -5.43 -40.17
CA LEU A 174 -6.23 -5.17 -39.01
C LEU A 174 -7.02 -4.45 -37.89
N ALA A 175 -7.93 -3.56 -38.28
CA ALA A 175 -8.83 -2.92 -37.32
C ALA A 175 -9.69 -3.93 -36.54
N HIS A 176 -10.30 -4.90 -37.24
CA HIS A 176 -11.10 -5.94 -36.61
C HIS A 176 -10.26 -6.78 -35.62
N HIS A 177 -9.06 -7.16 -36.04
CA HIS A 177 -8.13 -7.90 -35.18
C HIS A 177 -7.77 -7.10 -33.90
N LEU A 178 -7.44 -5.82 -34.02
CA LEU A 178 -7.11 -4.96 -32.87
C LEU A 178 -8.31 -4.74 -31.94
N MET A 179 -9.52 -4.59 -32.50
CA MET A 179 -10.74 -4.41 -31.70
C MET A 179 -11.11 -5.63 -30.85
N ALA A 180 -10.66 -6.83 -31.23
CA ALA A 180 -10.80 -8.01 -30.38
C ALA A 180 -10.07 -7.83 -29.04
N TYR A 181 -8.87 -7.25 -29.02
CA TYR A 181 -8.13 -6.92 -27.81
C TYR A 181 -8.82 -5.83 -27.00
N TYR A 182 -9.42 -4.83 -27.66
CA TYR A 182 -10.24 -3.82 -26.98
C TYR A 182 -11.36 -4.48 -26.16
N GLU A 183 -12.09 -5.41 -26.73
CA GLU A 183 -13.18 -6.12 -26.08
C GLU A 183 -12.71 -7.04 -24.93
N MET A 184 -11.53 -7.66 -25.06
CA MET A 184 -10.92 -8.43 -23.98
C MET A 184 -10.56 -7.52 -22.80
N LEU A 185 -9.89 -6.41 -23.05
CA LEU A 185 -9.50 -5.42 -22.06
C LEU A 185 -10.71 -4.76 -21.38
N LYS A 186 -11.81 -4.55 -22.10
CA LYS A 186 -13.07 -4.05 -21.53
C LYS A 186 -13.62 -5.01 -20.46
N ARG A 187 -13.70 -6.30 -20.77
CA ARG A 187 -14.15 -7.32 -19.81
C ARG A 187 -13.23 -7.44 -18.61
N ASP A 188 -11.92 -7.33 -18.80
CA ASP A 188 -10.95 -7.36 -17.70
C ASP A 188 -11.10 -6.13 -16.79
N LYS A 189 -11.29 -4.94 -17.38
CA LYS A 189 -11.58 -3.72 -16.61
C LYS A 189 -12.85 -3.86 -15.78
N ASP A 190 -13.92 -4.45 -16.33
CA ASP A 190 -15.18 -4.66 -15.61
C ASP A 190 -14.98 -5.62 -14.43
N ARG A 191 -14.17 -6.69 -14.59
CA ARG A 191 -13.80 -7.60 -13.49
C ARG A 191 -13.01 -6.89 -12.38
N PHE A 192 -12.07 -6.01 -12.74
CA PHE A 192 -11.34 -5.20 -11.78
C PHE A 192 -12.25 -4.24 -11.00
N LEU A 193 -13.18 -3.59 -11.68
CA LEU A 193 -14.16 -2.69 -11.03
C LEU A 193 -15.10 -3.47 -10.10
N ASP A 194 -15.57 -4.65 -10.51
CA ASP A 194 -16.38 -5.52 -9.66
C ASP A 194 -15.61 -5.97 -8.40
N SER A 195 -14.30 -6.26 -8.52
CA SER A 195 -13.48 -6.62 -7.38
C SER A 195 -13.39 -5.51 -6.33
N ILE A 196 -13.34 -4.23 -6.74
CA ILE A 196 -13.34 -3.09 -5.82
C ILE A 196 -14.65 -3.04 -5.02
N ASN A 197 -15.79 -3.27 -5.66
CA ASN A 197 -17.10 -3.25 -5.01
C ASN A 197 -17.26 -4.35 -3.95
N ARG A 198 -16.42 -5.37 -3.96
CA ARG A 198 -16.42 -6.49 -3.00
C ARG A 198 -15.38 -6.33 -1.88
N MET A 199 -14.66 -5.22 -1.82
CA MET A 199 -13.60 -4.99 -0.82
C MET A 199 -14.05 -4.27 0.44
N ASP A 200 -15.32 -4.00 0.61
CA ASP A 200 -15.91 -3.39 1.80
C ASP A 200 -15.84 -4.32 3.03
#